data_8050c668ab3fcf97cbc953643fe6a586
#
_entry.id   8050c668ab3fcf97cbc953643fe6a586
#
_cell.length_a   1.000
_cell.length_b   1.000
_cell.length_c   1.000
_cell.angle_alpha   90.00
_cell.angle_beta   90.00
_cell.angle_gamma   90.00
#
_symmetry.space_group_name_H-M   'P 1'
#
loop_
_entity.id
_entity.type
_entity.pdbx_description
1 polymer ?
#
loop_
_entity_poly.entity_id
_entity_poly.type
_entity_poly.pdbx_seq_one_letter_code
_entity_poly.pdbx_strand_id
1 'polypeptide(L)'
;IQKYIQGEEYGIFYFRLPNEPKGRIYSITSKKYMWLTGDGKHTLEELILKDSRAVCLAEKHFEQHVDELFTIPAKGKKIPLVEVGTHARGSIFLDGIQLKTDLLEAKIEEISDSIDGFYFGRFDIKVPSFQHLKEGNELKVLEVNGLTSEATHIYDPKYNFFYGVKVLMNQWNLAYEIASQVRNQNPELKPPGPIHILNLLR
;
A
#
# COMPACT_ATOMS: atom_id res chain seq x y z
N ILE A 1 -16.57 1.14 10.74
CA ILE A 1 -16.51 -0.34 10.77
C ILE A 1 -16.66 -0.81 9.32
N GLN A 2 -15.71 -1.61 8.83
CA GLN A 2 -15.71 -2.18 7.48
C GLN A 2 -15.73 -3.70 7.57
N LYS A 3 -16.45 -4.35 6.63
CA LYS A 3 -16.43 -5.82 6.54
C LYS A 3 -15.02 -6.31 6.21
N TYR A 4 -14.55 -7.31 6.93
CA TYR A 4 -13.28 -7.96 6.61
C TYR A 4 -13.35 -8.63 5.23
N ILE A 5 -12.41 -8.30 4.36
CA ILE A 5 -12.29 -8.87 3.02
C ILE A 5 -11.06 -9.77 2.98
N GLN A 6 -11.25 -11.04 2.63
CA GLN A 6 -10.16 -11.98 2.43
C GLN A 6 -9.47 -11.75 1.09
N GLY A 7 -8.21 -12.19 0.97
CA GLY A 7 -7.46 -12.14 -0.28
C GLY A 7 -6.11 -11.47 -0.15
N GLU A 8 -5.43 -11.39 -1.29
CA GLU A 8 -4.14 -10.72 -1.41
C GLU A 8 -4.34 -9.20 -1.49
N GLU A 9 -3.47 -8.44 -0.82
CA GLU A 9 -3.56 -6.98 -0.76
C GLU A 9 -2.48 -6.32 -1.61
N TYR A 10 -2.91 -5.29 -2.36
CA TYR A 10 -2.05 -4.52 -3.24
C TYR A 10 -2.31 -3.02 -3.09
N GLY A 11 -1.23 -2.23 -3.18
CA GLY A 11 -1.32 -0.79 -3.37
C GLY A 11 -1.06 -0.44 -4.83
N ILE A 12 -2.03 0.16 -5.51
CA ILE A 12 -1.89 0.57 -6.92
C ILE A 12 -1.83 2.08 -6.98
N PHE A 13 -0.68 2.61 -7.35
CA PHE A 13 -0.50 4.03 -7.56
C PHE A 13 -0.86 4.38 -9.00
N TYR A 14 -1.82 5.29 -9.14
CA TYR A 14 -2.37 5.72 -10.40
C TYR A 14 -2.16 7.22 -10.60
N PHE A 15 -2.02 7.64 -11.84
CA PHE A 15 -2.08 9.04 -12.22
C PHE A 15 -2.69 9.23 -13.62
N ARG A 16 -3.27 10.41 -13.84
CA ARG A 16 -3.73 10.88 -15.15
C ARG A 16 -3.40 12.36 -15.30
N LEU A 17 -2.79 12.73 -16.41
CA LEU A 17 -2.64 14.14 -16.77
C LEU A 17 -4.00 14.68 -17.25
N PRO A 18 -4.44 15.86 -16.78
CA PRO A 18 -5.76 16.41 -17.15
C PRO A 18 -5.97 16.59 -18.65
N ASN A 19 -4.88 16.72 -19.43
CA ASN A 19 -4.93 16.84 -20.88
C ASN A 19 -4.87 15.48 -21.61
N GLU A 20 -4.71 14.37 -20.87
CA GLU A 20 -4.68 13.02 -21.44
C GLU A 20 -6.03 12.31 -21.24
N PRO A 21 -6.51 11.55 -22.24
CA PRO A 21 -7.79 10.87 -22.13
C PRO A 21 -7.74 9.65 -21.22
N LYS A 22 -6.55 9.15 -20.90
CA LYS A 22 -6.34 7.96 -20.04
C LYS A 22 -5.19 8.17 -19.09
N GLY A 23 -5.35 7.60 -17.90
CA GLY A 23 -4.29 7.55 -16.92
C GLY A 23 -3.44 6.29 -17.03
N ARG A 24 -2.54 6.13 -16.07
CA ARG A 24 -1.56 5.03 -16.03
C ARG A 24 -1.31 4.56 -14.62
N ILE A 25 -1.05 3.28 -14.50
CA ILE A 25 -0.50 2.72 -13.25
C ILE A 25 0.98 3.12 -13.18
N TYR A 26 1.31 3.92 -12.16
CA TYR A 26 2.69 4.34 -11.85
C TYR A 26 3.48 3.23 -11.18
N SER A 27 2.86 2.58 -10.18
CA SER A 27 3.48 1.46 -9.45
C SER A 27 2.43 0.52 -8.88
N ILE A 28 2.86 -0.71 -8.63
CA ILE A 28 2.08 -1.72 -7.92
C ILE A 28 2.93 -2.19 -6.74
N THR A 29 2.37 -2.16 -5.54
CA THR A 29 2.97 -2.70 -4.33
C THR A 29 2.23 -3.96 -3.91
N SER A 30 2.89 -5.09 -3.85
CA SER A 30 2.35 -6.32 -3.25
C SER A 30 2.59 -6.27 -1.74
N LYS A 31 1.52 -6.34 -0.94
CA LYS A 31 1.62 -6.35 0.52
C LYS A 31 1.60 -7.80 1.01
N LYS A 32 2.66 -8.23 1.68
CA LYS A 32 2.76 -9.58 2.25
C LYS A 32 2.64 -9.49 3.77
N TYR A 33 1.82 -10.36 4.31
CA TYR A 33 1.68 -10.50 5.76
C TYR A 33 2.83 -11.31 6.32
N MET A 34 3.21 -11.00 7.56
CA MET A 34 4.28 -11.67 8.24
C MET A 34 3.75 -12.86 9.03
N TRP A 35 4.39 -14.01 8.85
CA TRP A 35 4.06 -15.26 9.52
C TRP A 35 5.32 -15.87 10.10
N LEU A 36 5.22 -16.42 11.30
CA LEU A 36 6.22 -17.35 11.84
C LEU A 36 5.77 -18.79 11.62
N THR A 37 6.74 -19.68 11.63
CA THR A 37 6.47 -21.11 11.55
C THR A 37 7.00 -21.77 12.82
N GLY A 38 6.12 -22.41 13.56
CA GLY A 38 6.50 -23.21 14.72
C GLY A 38 7.51 -24.30 14.36
N ASP A 39 8.50 -24.50 15.19
CA ASP A 39 9.52 -25.55 15.00
C ASP A 39 9.34 -26.73 15.99
N GLY A 40 8.39 -26.64 16.91
CA GLY A 40 8.13 -27.62 17.95
C GLY A 40 9.16 -27.66 19.08
N LYS A 41 10.00 -26.64 19.21
CA LYS A 41 11.12 -26.58 20.19
C LYS A 41 11.19 -25.26 20.94
N HIS A 42 11.00 -24.14 20.23
CA HIS A 42 11.14 -22.81 20.79
C HIS A 42 9.78 -22.22 21.10
N THR A 43 9.73 -21.37 22.13
CA THR A 43 8.54 -20.59 22.44
C THR A 43 8.26 -19.58 21.35
N LEU A 44 7.03 -19.04 21.30
CA LEU A 44 6.70 -17.98 20.33
C LEU A 44 7.57 -16.74 20.56
N GLU A 45 7.88 -16.38 21.80
CA GLU A 45 8.82 -15.31 22.14
C GLU A 45 10.19 -15.55 21.50
N GLU A 46 10.76 -16.73 21.70
CA GLU A 46 12.07 -17.07 21.12
C GLU A 46 12.06 -17.07 19.59
N LEU A 47 10.96 -17.51 18.95
CA LEU A 47 10.80 -17.46 17.50
C LEU A 47 10.73 -16.02 16.98
N ILE A 48 10.04 -15.12 17.68
CA ILE A 48 9.97 -13.69 17.35
C ILE A 48 11.36 -13.06 17.46
N LEU A 49 12.09 -13.32 18.55
CA LEU A 49 13.41 -12.76 18.78
C LEU A 49 14.49 -13.29 17.81
N LYS A 50 14.33 -14.52 17.31
CA LYS A 50 15.23 -15.13 16.32
C LYS A 50 14.98 -14.69 14.89
N ASP A 51 13.78 -14.26 14.57
CA ASP A 51 13.46 -13.77 13.25
C ASP A 51 13.99 -12.34 13.05
N SER A 52 14.84 -12.14 12.05
CA SER A 52 15.54 -10.87 11.81
C SER A 52 14.61 -9.68 11.55
N ARG A 53 13.37 -9.93 11.15
CA ARG A 53 12.39 -8.90 10.87
C ARG A 53 11.39 -8.75 12.03
N ALA A 54 10.91 -9.85 12.59
CA ALA A 54 9.99 -9.83 13.71
C ALA A 54 10.60 -9.14 14.94
N VAL A 55 11.89 -9.33 15.18
CA VAL A 55 12.60 -8.70 16.30
C VAL A 55 12.55 -7.18 16.27
N CYS A 56 12.47 -6.57 15.10
CA CYS A 56 12.36 -5.11 14.97
C CYS A 56 11.06 -4.55 15.55
N LEU A 57 10.03 -5.36 15.70
CA LEU A 57 8.72 -5.01 16.24
C LEU A 57 8.31 -5.95 17.39
N ALA A 58 9.29 -6.55 18.08
CA ALA A 58 9.07 -7.57 19.09
C ALA A 58 8.07 -7.13 20.16
N GLU A 59 8.19 -5.91 20.67
CA GLU A 59 7.28 -5.37 21.70
C GLU A 59 5.81 -5.44 21.24
N LYS A 60 5.52 -5.00 20.01
CA LYS A 60 4.15 -5.06 19.45
C LYS A 60 3.67 -6.49 19.27
N HIS A 61 4.55 -7.38 18.83
CA HIS A 61 4.20 -8.78 18.66
C HIS A 61 3.97 -9.46 20.01
N PHE A 62 4.72 -9.08 21.04
CA PHE A 62 4.52 -9.58 22.40
C PHE A 62 3.16 -9.13 22.97
N GLU A 63 2.80 -7.86 22.78
CA GLU A 63 1.49 -7.35 23.20
C GLU A 63 0.33 -8.09 22.50
N GLN A 64 0.48 -8.36 21.18
CA GLN A 64 -0.55 -9.04 20.40
C GLN A 64 -0.73 -10.52 20.77
N HIS A 65 0.32 -11.17 21.23
CA HIS A 65 0.36 -12.61 21.52
C HIS A 65 0.63 -12.91 22.99
N VAL A 66 0.31 -12.00 23.91
CA VAL A 66 0.65 -12.09 25.34
C VAL A 66 0.28 -13.44 25.94
N ASP A 67 -0.86 -14.02 25.58
CA ASP A 67 -1.36 -15.29 26.13
C ASP A 67 -0.62 -16.52 25.55
N GLU A 68 0.03 -16.37 24.42
CA GLU A 68 0.69 -17.47 23.70
C GLU A 68 2.23 -17.38 23.70
N LEU A 69 2.82 -16.30 24.22
CA LEU A 69 4.27 -16.02 24.12
C LEU A 69 5.15 -17.17 24.60
N PHE A 70 4.79 -17.77 25.71
CA PHE A 70 5.58 -18.84 26.34
C PHE A 70 5.14 -20.25 25.90
N THR A 71 4.19 -20.34 24.94
CA THR A 71 3.81 -21.63 24.38
C THR A 71 4.81 -22.05 23.30
N ILE A 72 5.00 -23.35 23.12
CA ILE A 72 5.83 -23.93 22.05
C ILE A 72 4.91 -24.31 20.89
N PRO A 73 4.89 -23.55 19.79
CA PRO A 73 4.04 -23.88 18.66
C PRO A 73 4.49 -25.18 17.99
N ALA A 74 3.52 -26.03 17.64
CA ALA A 74 3.81 -27.27 16.96
C ALA A 74 4.61 -27.06 15.66
N LYS A 75 5.47 -28.02 15.32
CA LYS A 75 6.27 -27.95 14.07
C LYS A 75 5.37 -27.78 12.85
N GLY A 76 5.63 -26.75 12.08
CA GLY A 76 4.88 -26.41 10.86
C GLY A 76 3.63 -25.54 11.09
N LYS A 77 3.23 -25.30 12.36
CA LYS A 77 2.11 -24.38 12.67
C LYS A 77 2.46 -22.98 12.17
N LYS A 78 1.61 -22.39 11.33
CA LYS A 78 1.73 -20.99 10.91
C LYS A 78 1.08 -20.07 11.92
N ILE A 79 1.81 -19.04 12.33
CA ILE A 79 1.40 -18.04 13.32
C ILE A 79 1.42 -16.69 12.63
N PRO A 80 0.26 -16.05 12.45
CA PRO A 80 0.23 -14.71 11.85
C PRO A 80 0.76 -13.69 12.86
N LEU A 81 1.79 -12.94 12.49
CA LEU A 81 2.27 -11.80 13.27
C LEU A 81 1.60 -10.50 12.84
N VAL A 82 1.13 -10.43 11.60
CA VAL A 82 0.50 -9.25 11.02
C VAL A 82 -0.71 -9.68 10.19
N GLU A 83 -1.87 -9.12 10.51
CA GLU A 83 -3.12 -9.40 9.79
C GLU A 83 -3.63 -8.22 8.95
N VAL A 84 -3.02 -7.04 9.11
CA VAL A 84 -3.40 -5.81 8.40
C VAL A 84 -2.21 -5.28 7.62
N GLY A 85 -2.41 -4.98 6.34
CA GLY A 85 -1.39 -4.56 5.38
C GLY A 85 -0.79 -3.18 5.63
N THR A 86 -0.36 -2.88 6.86
CA THR A 86 0.33 -1.61 7.17
C THR A 86 1.81 -1.85 7.47
N HIS A 87 2.66 -1.00 6.92
CA HIS A 87 4.11 -1.06 7.14
C HIS A 87 4.49 -0.93 8.63
N ALA A 88 3.80 -0.05 9.36
CA ALA A 88 4.01 0.18 10.79
C ALA A 88 3.72 -1.05 11.68
N ARG A 89 3.03 -2.06 11.16
CA ARG A 89 2.75 -3.33 11.83
C ARG A 89 3.62 -4.48 11.34
N GLY A 90 4.59 -4.22 10.41
CA GLY A 90 5.53 -5.22 9.95
C GLY A 90 5.17 -5.89 8.61
N SER A 91 4.11 -5.45 7.91
CA SER A 91 3.84 -5.94 6.56
C SER A 91 5.01 -5.67 5.62
N ILE A 92 5.28 -6.62 4.74
CA ILE A 92 6.35 -6.53 3.74
C ILE A 92 5.77 -5.94 2.47
N PHE A 93 6.38 -4.88 1.98
CA PHE A 93 6.00 -4.23 0.75
C PHE A 93 7.01 -4.61 -0.34
N LEU A 94 6.52 -5.25 -1.39
CA LEU A 94 7.33 -5.70 -2.52
C LEU A 94 6.85 -5.02 -3.79
N ASP A 95 7.79 -4.71 -4.68
CA ASP A 95 7.46 -4.22 -6.00
C ASP A 95 6.73 -5.29 -6.81
N GLY A 96 5.54 -4.95 -7.25
CA GLY A 96 4.63 -5.80 -8.02
C GLY A 96 4.41 -5.30 -9.45
N ILE A 97 5.25 -4.42 -10.00
CA ILE A 97 5.02 -3.81 -11.32
C ILE A 97 4.89 -4.84 -12.46
N GLN A 98 5.49 -6.02 -12.31
CA GLN A 98 5.36 -7.13 -13.25
C GLN A 98 3.94 -7.71 -13.34
N LEU A 99 3.06 -7.36 -12.40
CA LEU A 99 1.64 -7.75 -12.40
C LEU A 99 0.78 -6.80 -13.23
N LYS A 100 1.34 -5.69 -13.70
CA LYS A 100 0.64 -4.74 -14.55
C LYS A 100 0.25 -5.40 -15.87
N THR A 101 -1.02 -5.23 -16.25
CA THR A 101 -1.60 -5.66 -17.53
C THR A 101 -2.51 -4.56 -18.04
N ASP A 102 -2.82 -4.58 -19.32
CA ASP A 102 -3.78 -3.65 -19.92
C ASP A 102 -5.18 -3.80 -19.31
N LEU A 103 -5.57 -5.02 -18.93
CA LEU A 103 -6.85 -5.29 -18.27
C LEU A 103 -6.91 -4.65 -16.88
N LEU A 104 -5.85 -4.80 -16.09
CA LEU A 104 -5.75 -4.15 -14.78
C LEU A 104 -5.75 -2.62 -14.93
N GLU A 105 -4.98 -2.10 -15.87
CA GLU A 105 -4.89 -0.64 -16.11
C GLU A 105 -6.25 -0.07 -16.52
N ALA A 106 -6.98 -0.75 -17.41
CA ALA A 106 -8.34 -0.36 -17.79
C ALA A 106 -9.32 -0.41 -16.61
N LYS A 107 -9.19 -1.41 -15.73
CA LYS A 107 -10.06 -1.50 -14.54
C LYS A 107 -9.76 -0.42 -13.51
N ILE A 108 -8.51 -0.07 -13.31
CA ILE A 108 -8.12 1.04 -12.42
C ILE A 108 -8.56 2.39 -13.00
N GLU A 109 -8.50 2.56 -14.31
CA GLU A 109 -9.08 3.72 -15.00
C GLU A 109 -10.57 3.85 -14.72
N GLU A 110 -11.36 2.77 -14.92
CA GLU A 110 -12.81 2.74 -14.63
C GLU A 110 -13.10 3.14 -13.18
N ILE A 111 -12.32 2.62 -12.22
CA ILE A 111 -12.47 2.96 -10.79
C ILE A 111 -12.13 4.45 -10.57
N SER A 112 -11.05 4.93 -11.17
CA SER A 112 -10.62 6.33 -11.09
C SER A 112 -11.67 7.28 -11.64
N ASP A 113 -12.28 6.96 -12.77
CA ASP A 113 -13.33 7.76 -13.41
C ASP A 113 -14.62 7.84 -12.57
N SER A 114 -14.84 6.87 -11.69
CA SER A 114 -15.97 6.92 -10.75
C SER A 114 -15.80 7.95 -9.62
N ILE A 115 -14.58 8.51 -9.47
CA ILE A 115 -14.23 9.50 -8.45
C ILE A 115 -13.96 10.83 -9.16
N ASP A 116 -14.88 11.76 -9.05
CA ASP A 116 -14.78 13.05 -9.72
C ASP A 116 -13.51 13.82 -9.32
N GLY A 117 -12.76 14.25 -10.32
CA GLY A 117 -11.49 14.99 -10.12
C GLY A 117 -10.30 14.16 -9.61
N PHE A 118 -10.38 12.84 -9.63
CA PHE A 118 -9.26 11.99 -9.20
C PHE A 118 -8.22 11.84 -10.30
N TYR A 119 -7.11 12.54 -10.18
CA TYR A 119 -5.99 12.51 -11.13
C TYR A 119 -4.74 11.84 -10.60
N PHE A 120 -4.66 11.60 -9.28
CA PHE A 120 -3.42 11.17 -8.65
C PHE A 120 -3.66 10.55 -7.28
N GLY A 121 -3.12 9.37 -7.04
CA GLY A 121 -3.23 8.74 -5.74
C GLY A 121 -3.00 7.23 -5.77
N ARG A 122 -3.21 6.60 -4.62
CA ARG A 122 -3.05 5.16 -4.46
C ARG A 122 -4.37 4.52 -4.01
N PHE A 123 -4.74 3.49 -4.73
CA PHE A 123 -5.80 2.57 -4.32
C PHE A 123 -5.19 1.42 -3.54
N ASP A 124 -5.60 1.23 -2.30
CA ASP A 124 -5.32 0.01 -1.54
C ASP A 124 -6.48 -0.96 -1.80
N ILE A 125 -6.17 -2.11 -2.40
CA ILE A 125 -7.16 -3.06 -2.91
C ILE A 125 -6.90 -4.47 -2.39
N LYS A 126 -7.95 -5.28 -2.32
CA LYS A 126 -7.87 -6.74 -2.16
C LYS A 126 -8.48 -7.47 -3.33
N VAL A 127 -7.86 -8.60 -3.66
CA VAL A 127 -8.30 -9.54 -4.70
C VAL A 127 -8.15 -10.98 -4.20
N PRO A 128 -8.93 -11.95 -4.73
CA PRO A 128 -8.79 -13.35 -4.33
C PRO A 128 -7.39 -13.93 -4.58
N SER A 129 -6.72 -13.51 -5.69
CA SER A 129 -5.36 -13.93 -6.04
C SER A 129 -4.71 -12.94 -7.01
N PHE A 130 -3.39 -13.07 -7.22
CA PHE A 130 -2.65 -12.27 -8.21
C PHE A 130 -3.19 -12.44 -9.65
N GLN A 131 -3.81 -13.58 -9.96
CA GLN A 131 -4.41 -13.80 -11.27
C GLN A 131 -5.63 -12.90 -11.49
N HIS A 132 -6.52 -12.79 -10.48
CA HIS A 132 -7.64 -11.84 -10.52
C HIS A 132 -7.17 -10.40 -10.63
N LEU A 133 -6.04 -10.05 -9.97
CA LEU A 133 -5.43 -8.73 -10.14
C LEU A 133 -5.07 -8.47 -11.60
N LYS A 134 -4.33 -9.39 -12.23
CA LYS A 134 -3.91 -9.25 -13.64
C LYS A 134 -5.07 -9.17 -14.62
N GLU A 135 -6.17 -9.83 -14.31
CA GLU A 135 -7.39 -9.82 -15.11
C GLU A 135 -8.29 -8.60 -14.84
N GLY A 136 -7.97 -7.79 -13.81
CA GLY A 136 -8.81 -6.68 -13.39
C GLY A 136 -10.16 -7.12 -12.79
N ASN A 137 -10.22 -8.35 -12.27
CA ASN A 137 -11.46 -8.98 -11.79
C ASN A 137 -11.53 -9.00 -10.25
N GLU A 138 -12.74 -8.89 -9.72
CA GLU A 138 -13.05 -9.02 -8.28
C GLU A 138 -12.23 -8.09 -7.36
N LEU A 139 -11.83 -6.92 -7.87
CA LEU A 139 -11.13 -5.92 -7.09
C LEU A 139 -12.06 -5.31 -6.04
N LYS A 140 -11.59 -5.28 -4.80
CA LYS A 140 -12.25 -4.58 -3.69
C LYS A 140 -11.36 -3.45 -3.21
N VAL A 141 -11.77 -2.22 -3.47
CA VAL A 141 -11.09 -1.03 -2.95
C VAL A 141 -11.36 -0.94 -1.46
N LEU A 142 -10.29 -0.90 -0.68
CA LEU A 142 -10.32 -0.75 0.78
C LEU A 142 -10.19 0.71 1.16
N GLU A 143 -9.29 1.41 0.49
CA GLU A 143 -8.92 2.78 0.79
C GLU A 143 -8.45 3.50 -0.48
N VAL A 144 -8.76 4.79 -0.54
CA VAL A 144 -8.28 5.70 -1.58
C VAL A 144 -7.42 6.77 -0.92
N ASN A 145 -6.16 6.82 -1.30
CA ASN A 145 -5.18 7.75 -0.75
C ASN A 145 -4.82 8.79 -1.81
N GLY A 146 -5.04 10.07 -1.50
CA GLY A 146 -4.84 11.18 -2.42
C GLY A 146 -3.38 11.67 -2.50
N LEU A 147 -3.22 12.99 -2.60
CA LEU A 147 -1.94 13.67 -2.89
C LEU A 147 -0.79 13.33 -1.92
N THR A 148 -1.08 13.11 -0.66
CA THR A 148 -0.07 12.79 0.37
C THR A 148 0.35 11.33 0.38
N SER A 149 -0.23 10.49 -0.50
CA SER A 149 0.17 9.10 -0.63
C SER A 149 1.52 8.96 -1.33
N GLU A 150 2.18 7.86 -1.07
CA GLU A 150 3.46 7.53 -1.71
C GLU A 150 3.40 6.20 -2.44
N ALA A 151 4.28 6.04 -3.42
CA ALA A 151 4.45 4.80 -4.18
C ALA A 151 5.24 3.79 -3.34
N THR A 152 4.55 3.03 -2.49
CA THR A 152 5.13 2.21 -1.41
C THR A 152 5.98 1.02 -1.88
N HIS A 153 6.07 0.73 -3.18
CA HIS A 153 7.01 -0.25 -3.72
C HIS A 153 8.47 0.10 -3.42
N ILE A 154 8.77 1.37 -3.12
CA ILE A 154 10.13 1.83 -2.76
C ILE A 154 10.66 1.16 -1.49
N TYR A 155 9.79 0.56 -0.67
CA TYR A 155 10.16 -0.18 0.53
C TYR A 155 10.53 -1.65 0.27
N ASP A 156 10.52 -2.09 -0.99
CA ASP A 156 11.06 -3.40 -1.36
C ASP A 156 12.56 -3.45 -1.02
N PRO A 157 13.02 -4.45 -0.24
CA PRO A 157 14.43 -4.57 0.15
C PRO A 157 15.43 -4.60 -0.99
N LYS A 158 15.00 -4.88 -2.24
CA LYS A 158 15.87 -4.82 -3.42
C LYS A 158 16.30 -3.39 -3.79
N TYR A 159 15.58 -2.37 -3.29
CA TYR A 159 15.85 -0.98 -3.60
C TYR A 159 16.66 -0.31 -2.50
N ASN A 160 17.52 0.61 -2.91
CA ASN A 160 18.30 1.43 -2.00
C ASN A 160 17.63 2.79 -1.74
N PHE A 161 18.16 3.53 -0.78
CA PHE A 161 17.67 4.85 -0.39
C PHE A 161 17.60 5.85 -1.57
N PHE A 162 18.61 5.87 -2.43
CA PHE A 162 18.65 6.82 -3.56
C PHE A 162 17.60 6.53 -4.60
N TYR A 163 17.27 5.25 -4.81
CA TYR A 163 16.14 4.86 -5.65
C TYR A 163 14.82 5.41 -5.08
N GLY A 164 14.58 5.21 -3.79
CA GLY A 164 13.39 5.74 -3.12
C GLY A 164 13.26 7.25 -3.28
N VAL A 165 14.33 8.00 -3.01
CA VAL A 165 14.35 9.46 -3.19
C VAL A 165 14.01 9.86 -4.63
N LYS A 166 14.63 9.20 -5.63
CA LYS A 166 14.36 9.46 -7.05
C LYS A 166 12.90 9.24 -7.40
N VAL A 167 12.30 8.14 -6.94
CA VAL A 167 10.88 7.82 -7.18
C VAL A 167 9.99 8.89 -6.58
N LEU A 168 10.23 9.30 -5.33
CA LEU A 168 9.44 10.33 -4.65
C LEU A 168 9.57 11.70 -5.35
N MET A 169 10.76 12.08 -5.78
CA MET A 169 10.95 13.33 -6.54
C MET A 169 10.16 13.29 -7.85
N ASN A 170 10.20 12.19 -8.59
CA ASN A 170 9.42 12.03 -9.82
C ASN A 170 7.91 12.09 -9.55
N GLN A 171 7.46 11.48 -8.46
CA GLN A 171 6.08 11.50 -8.02
C GLN A 171 5.60 12.92 -7.72
N TRP A 172 6.39 13.71 -6.99
CA TRP A 172 6.07 15.10 -6.68
C TRP A 172 6.10 16.02 -7.90
N ASN A 173 7.03 15.81 -8.84
CA ASN A 173 7.05 16.52 -10.11
C ASN A 173 5.76 16.25 -10.92
N LEU A 174 5.33 15.00 -10.96
CA LEU A 174 4.09 14.59 -11.62
C LEU A 174 2.85 15.23 -10.95
N ALA A 175 2.81 15.23 -9.62
CA ALA A 175 1.73 15.89 -8.87
C ALA A 175 1.67 17.40 -9.16
N TYR A 176 2.84 18.05 -9.25
CA TYR A 176 2.95 19.47 -9.60
C TYR A 176 2.47 19.74 -11.04
N GLU A 177 2.84 18.87 -11.98
CA GLU A 177 2.39 19.00 -13.37
C GLU A 177 0.87 18.89 -13.47
N ILE A 178 0.27 17.88 -12.82
CA ILE A 178 -1.19 17.68 -12.75
C ILE A 178 -1.85 18.93 -12.15
N ALA A 179 -1.38 19.40 -11.00
CA ALA A 179 -1.93 20.58 -10.34
C ALA A 179 -1.85 21.84 -11.23
N SER A 180 -0.76 21.99 -11.96
CA SER A 180 -0.56 23.12 -12.89
C SER A 180 -1.54 23.07 -14.05
N GLN A 181 -1.76 21.87 -14.64
CA GLN A 181 -2.72 21.69 -15.71
C GLN A 181 -4.17 21.91 -15.24
N VAL A 182 -4.55 21.35 -14.07
CA VAL A 182 -5.87 21.56 -13.46
C VAL A 182 -6.12 23.04 -13.23
N ARG A 183 -5.14 23.76 -12.70
CA ARG A 183 -5.26 25.21 -12.45
C ARG A 183 -5.42 26.01 -13.74
N ASN A 184 -4.69 25.64 -14.81
CA ASN A 184 -4.80 26.30 -16.10
C ASN A 184 -6.17 26.11 -16.74
N GLN A 185 -6.78 24.93 -16.55
CA GLN A 185 -8.12 24.62 -17.05
C GLN A 185 -9.23 25.29 -16.21
N ASN A 186 -8.94 25.60 -14.93
CA ASN A 186 -9.91 26.14 -13.97
C ASN A 186 -9.29 27.35 -13.23
N PRO A 187 -9.14 28.51 -13.89
CA PRO A 187 -8.48 29.68 -13.30
C PRO A 187 -9.16 30.23 -12.04
N GLU A 188 -10.44 29.93 -11.86
CA GLU A 188 -11.24 30.30 -10.68
C GLU A 188 -10.89 29.49 -9.43
N LEU A 189 -10.24 28.34 -9.56
CA LEU A 189 -9.80 27.53 -8.44
C LEU A 189 -8.69 28.24 -7.68
N LYS A 190 -9.01 28.68 -6.47
CA LYS A 190 -8.02 29.24 -5.55
C LYS A 190 -7.50 28.16 -4.64
N PRO A 191 -6.17 28.00 -4.52
CA PRO A 191 -5.60 27.09 -3.53
C PRO A 191 -6.05 27.53 -2.12
N PRO A 192 -6.29 26.59 -1.21
CA PRO A 192 -6.62 26.95 0.17
C PRO A 192 -5.46 27.75 0.77
N GLY A 193 -5.79 28.88 1.41
CA GLY A 193 -4.78 29.71 2.07
C GLY A 193 -4.13 28.96 3.25
N PRO A 194 -2.93 29.39 3.72
CA PRO A 194 -2.21 28.74 4.82
C PRO A 194 -3.07 28.60 6.09
N ILE A 195 -3.86 29.61 6.40
CA ILE A 195 -4.75 29.62 7.57
C ILE A 195 -5.83 28.53 7.45
N HIS A 196 -6.40 28.32 6.25
CA HIS A 196 -7.38 27.26 6.02
C HIS A 196 -6.77 25.88 6.24
N ILE A 197 -5.56 25.65 5.73
CA ILE A 197 -4.80 24.40 5.93
C ILE A 197 -4.54 24.16 7.42
N LEU A 198 -4.10 25.18 8.15
CA LEU A 198 -3.83 25.10 9.59
C LEU A 198 -5.11 24.78 10.39
N ASN A 199 -6.27 25.27 9.95
CA ASN A 199 -7.56 24.96 10.59
C ASN A 199 -8.04 23.53 10.33
N LEU A 200 -7.66 22.92 9.20
CA LEU A 200 -7.97 21.51 8.89
C LEU A 200 -7.08 20.52 9.67
N LEU A 201 -5.95 20.97 10.18
CA LEU A 201 -5.00 20.15 10.95
C LEU A 201 -5.24 20.22 12.48
N ARG A 202 -6.22 20.97 12.93
CA ARG A 202 -6.69 21.07 14.33
C ARG A 202 -7.88 20.18 14.60
#